data_e0042bd9b8996b455050bd6a91260dd8
#
_entry.id   e0042bd9b8996b455050bd6a91260dd8
#
_cell.length_a   1.000
_cell.length_b   1.000
_cell.length_c   1.000
_cell.angle_alpha   90.00
_cell.angle_beta   90.00
_cell.angle_gamma   90.00
#
_symmetry.space_group_name_H-M   'P 1'
#
loop_
_entity.id
_entity.type
_entity.pdbx_description
1 polymer ?
#
loop_
_entity_poly.entity_id
_entity_poly.type
_entity_poly.pdbx_seq_one_letter_code
_entity_poly.pdbx_strand_id
1 'polypeptide(L)'
;MSSIRVTSGGKTTEIPVLDSETLLAALRRAGYSIPAACGGRGRCGKCRVPVNGVPRLACKLIPQDGDEVALPEQAGGVILTDAGAQKLDLQTGQVGLAAAVDLGTTTVVARLYDRANGALLHTASAWNAQAPYGADVISRIRHETEWEEHRNGPNPLQQAIAKQISA
;
A
#
# COMPACT_ATOMS: atom_id res chain seq x y z
N MET A 1 20.08 -8.88 16.96
CA MET A 1 19.01 -8.44 16.06
C MET A 1 19.64 -8.33 14.69
N SER A 2 19.16 -9.10 13.75
CA SER A 2 19.65 -9.04 12.36
C SER A 2 19.10 -7.81 11.65
N SER A 3 19.88 -7.21 10.77
CA SER A 3 19.46 -6.07 9.96
C SER A 3 19.85 -6.26 8.50
N ILE A 4 19.10 -5.65 7.60
CA ILE A 4 19.37 -5.63 6.17
C ILE A 4 19.50 -4.20 5.66
N ARG A 5 20.28 -4.01 4.60
CA ARG A 5 20.42 -2.72 3.93
C ARG A 5 19.54 -2.67 2.69
N VAL A 6 18.62 -1.74 2.64
CA VAL A 6 17.70 -1.55 1.51
C VAL A 6 18.03 -0.26 0.78
N THR A 7 18.40 -0.37 -0.48
CA THR A 7 18.66 0.77 -1.36
C THR A 7 17.49 0.96 -2.31
N SER A 8 16.89 2.15 -2.29
CA SER A 8 15.79 2.56 -3.18
C SER A 8 15.95 4.03 -3.55
N GLY A 9 15.89 4.38 -4.84
CA GLY A 9 16.03 5.76 -5.30
C GLY A 9 17.33 6.43 -4.85
N GLY A 10 18.44 5.68 -4.82
CA GLY A 10 19.75 6.18 -4.38
C GLY A 10 19.91 6.37 -2.87
N LYS A 11 18.87 6.13 -2.08
CA LYS A 11 18.90 6.19 -0.62
C LYS A 11 19.02 4.78 -0.04
N THR A 12 19.96 4.58 0.86
CA THR A 12 20.12 3.33 1.63
C THR A 12 19.56 3.50 3.04
N THR A 13 18.73 2.55 3.46
CA THR A 13 18.12 2.51 4.79
C THR A 13 18.38 1.15 5.41
N GLU A 14 18.76 1.11 6.66
CA GLU A 14 18.91 -0.12 7.44
C GLU A 14 17.58 -0.50 8.08
N ILE A 15 17.17 -1.78 7.94
CA ILE A 15 15.89 -2.29 8.41
C ILE A 15 16.16 -3.48 9.32
N PRO A 16 15.67 -3.46 10.58
CA PRO A 16 15.74 -4.61 11.46
C PRO A 16 14.84 -5.74 10.94
N VAL A 17 15.29 -6.98 11.05
CA VAL A 17 14.55 -8.18 10.65
C VAL A 17 14.16 -8.95 11.89
N LEU A 18 12.91 -9.40 11.95
CA LEU A 18 12.40 -10.24 13.02
C LEU A 18 12.72 -11.72 12.75
N ASP A 19 12.79 -12.52 13.78
CA ASP A 19 13.05 -13.96 13.65
C ASP A 19 12.01 -14.64 12.76
N SER A 20 12.49 -15.42 11.79
CA SER A 20 11.65 -16.13 10.81
C SER A 20 10.81 -15.22 9.90
N GLU A 21 11.03 -13.91 9.90
CA GLU A 21 10.33 -12.97 9.03
C GLU A 21 10.82 -13.10 7.58
N THR A 22 9.88 -13.17 6.62
CA THR A 22 10.26 -13.14 5.20
C THR A 22 10.70 -11.74 4.78
N LEU A 23 11.59 -11.65 3.79
CA LEU A 23 12.02 -10.37 3.25
C LEU A 23 10.83 -9.52 2.78
N LEU A 24 9.78 -10.14 2.20
CA LEU A 24 8.57 -9.42 1.81
C LEU A 24 7.87 -8.77 3.00
N ALA A 25 7.78 -9.45 4.13
CA ALA A 25 7.16 -8.92 5.35
C ALA A 25 7.99 -7.78 5.94
N ALA A 26 9.32 -7.94 6.05
CA ALA A 26 10.23 -6.92 6.53
C ALA A 26 10.17 -5.63 5.69
N LEU A 27 10.22 -5.77 4.35
CA LEU A 27 10.12 -4.63 3.44
C LEU A 27 8.78 -3.90 3.58
N ARG A 28 7.66 -4.63 3.67
CA ARG A 28 6.33 -4.03 3.85
C ARG A 28 6.18 -3.32 5.19
N ARG A 29 6.67 -3.93 6.27
CA ARG A 29 6.70 -3.31 7.60
C ARG A 29 7.51 -2.01 7.61
N ALA A 30 8.58 -1.94 6.82
CA ALA A 30 9.38 -0.74 6.63
C ALA A 30 8.78 0.28 5.62
N GLY A 31 7.58 0.03 5.09
CA GLY A 31 6.87 0.95 4.21
C GLY A 31 7.16 0.79 2.72
N TYR A 32 7.92 -0.23 2.31
CA TYR A 32 8.17 -0.48 0.89
C TYR A 32 7.02 -1.25 0.25
N SER A 33 6.50 -0.74 -0.87
CA SER A 33 5.45 -1.40 -1.65
C SER A 33 6.05 -2.43 -2.60
N ILE A 34 6.02 -3.71 -2.21
CA ILE A 34 6.50 -4.81 -3.05
C ILE A 34 5.30 -5.56 -3.64
N PRO A 35 5.18 -5.61 -4.97
CA PRO A 35 4.09 -6.33 -5.63
C PRO A 35 4.13 -7.83 -5.28
N ALA A 36 3.03 -8.36 -4.80
CA ALA A 36 2.90 -9.79 -4.49
C ALA A 36 1.46 -10.26 -4.74
N ALA A 37 1.06 -10.31 -6.00
CA ALA A 37 -0.29 -10.64 -6.44
C ALA A 37 -0.83 -11.98 -5.88
N CYS A 38 0.04 -12.92 -5.52
CA CYS A 38 -0.35 -14.18 -4.90
C CYS A 38 -0.41 -14.12 -3.36
N GLY A 39 -0.39 -12.94 -2.75
CA GLY A 39 -0.38 -12.81 -1.29
C GLY A 39 0.88 -13.38 -0.60
N GLY A 40 2.01 -13.46 -1.32
CA GLY A 40 3.26 -13.99 -0.75
C GLY A 40 3.44 -15.51 -0.87
N ARG A 41 2.58 -16.20 -1.63
CA ARG A 41 2.61 -17.68 -1.77
C ARG A 41 3.71 -18.22 -2.71
N GLY A 42 4.51 -17.35 -3.33
CA GLY A 42 5.62 -17.72 -4.21
C GLY A 42 5.22 -18.14 -5.63
N ARG A 43 3.95 -17.96 -6.03
CA ARG A 43 3.42 -18.45 -7.31
C ARG A 43 3.52 -17.45 -8.47
N CYS A 44 3.37 -16.15 -8.18
CA CYS A 44 3.26 -15.14 -9.24
C CYS A 44 4.62 -14.56 -9.69
N GLY A 45 5.69 -14.75 -8.95
CA GLY A 45 7.01 -14.19 -9.25
C GLY A 45 7.15 -12.67 -9.15
N LYS A 46 6.07 -11.94 -8.79
CA LYS A 46 6.04 -10.46 -8.81
C LYS A 46 6.86 -9.80 -7.70
N CYS A 47 7.12 -10.51 -6.59
CA CYS A 47 7.93 -10.01 -5.47
C CYS A 47 9.44 -10.29 -5.64
N ARG A 48 9.92 -10.42 -6.88
CA ARG A 48 11.33 -10.65 -7.15
C ARG A 48 12.11 -9.35 -6.99
N VAL A 49 13.10 -9.37 -6.10
CA VAL A 49 14.02 -8.26 -5.83
C VAL A 49 15.46 -8.75 -5.83
N PRO A 50 16.43 -7.94 -6.24
CA PRO A 50 17.84 -8.26 -6.10
C PRO A 50 18.24 -8.27 -4.61
N VAL A 51 18.83 -9.36 -4.18
CA VAL A 51 19.47 -9.50 -2.86
C VAL A 51 20.91 -9.92 -3.10
N ASN A 52 21.87 -9.13 -2.63
CA ASN A 52 23.30 -9.30 -2.90
C ASN A 52 23.57 -9.45 -4.42
N GLY A 53 22.86 -8.65 -5.24
CA GLY A 53 22.94 -8.68 -6.70
C GLY A 53 22.20 -9.83 -7.39
N VAL A 54 21.61 -10.78 -6.64
CA VAL A 54 20.91 -11.95 -7.20
C VAL A 54 19.39 -11.78 -7.06
N PRO A 55 18.61 -11.90 -8.14
CA PRO A 55 17.14 -11.81 -8.07
C PRO A 55 16.54 -12.95 -7.22
N ARG A 56 15.86 -12.61 -6.14
CA ARG A 56 15.21 -13.53 -5.20
C ARG A 56 13.74 -13.23 -5.03
N LEU A 57 12.93 -14.24 -4.72
CA LEU A 57 11.52 -14.05 -4.35
C LEU A 57 11.45 -13.61 -2.88
N ALA A 58 11.14 -12.34 -2.64
CA ALA A 58 11.08 -11.79 -1.30
C ALA A 58 10.12 -12.55 -0.35
N CYS A 59 9.04 -13.11 -0.88
CA CYS A 59 8.09 -13.88 -0.07
C CYS A 59 8.58 -15.30 0.32
N LYS A 60 9.69 -15.77 -0.23
CA LYS A 60 10.27 -17.08 0.08
C LYS A 60 11.63 -16.99 0.74
N LEU A 61 12.20 -15.80 0.82
CA LEU A 61 13.50 -15.57 1.39
C LEU A 61 13.35 -15.10 2.84
N ILE A 62 14.01 -15.77 3.77
CA ILE A 62 14.30 -15.28 5.12
C ILE A 62 15.65 -14.57 5.00
N PRO A 63 15.71 -13.25 5.18
CA PRO A 63 16.94 -12.51 4.97
C PRO A 63 17.95 -12.79 6.10
N GLN A 64 19.21 -12.68 5.77
CA GLN A 64 20.32 -12.81 6.71
C GLN A 64 20.84 -11.44 7.11
N ASP A 65 21.56 -11.40 8.23
CA ASP A 65 22.21 -10.18 8.70
C ASP A 65 23.19 -9.65 7.66
N GLY A 66 23.09 -8.35 7.37
CA GLY A 66 23.92 -7.68 6.37
C GLY A 66 23.50 -7.85 4.91
N ASP A 67 22.42 -8.56 4.60
CA ASP A 67 21.91 -8.67 3.22
C ASP A 67 21.65 -7.29 2.60
N GLU A 68 22.09 -7.12 1.35
CA GLU A 68 21.87 -5.90 0.56
C GLU A 68 20.72 -6.11 -0.42
N VAL A 69 19.66 -5.33 -0.24
CA VAL A 69 18.46 -5.39 -1.08
C VAL A 69 18.38 -4.16 -1.95
N ALA A 70 18.44 -4.34 -3.26
CA ALA A 70 18.22 -3.26 -4.22
C ALA A 70 16.75 -3.26 -4.66
N LEU A 71 16.06 -2.18 -4.38
CA LEU A 71 14.71 -1.96 -4.89
C LEU A 71 14.79 -1.00 -6.07
N PRO A 72 14.03 -1.26 -7.16
CA PRO A 72 13.87 -0.26 -8.19
C PRO A 72 13.38 1.02 -7.50
N GLU A 73 13.86 2.15 -7.99
CA GLU A 73 13.24 3.41 -7.61
C GLU A 73 11.73 3.17 -7.68
N GLN A 74 11.07 3.27 -6.55
CA GLN A 74 9.61 3.31 -6.60
C GLN A 74 9.37 4.55 -7.45
N ALA A 75 9.15 4.34 -8.74
CA ALA A 75 8.52 5.34 -9.56
C ALA A 75 7.26 5.65 -8.75
N GLY A 76 7.37 6.69 -7.93
CA GLY A 76 6.25 7.21 -7.20
C GLY A 76 5.26 7.47 -8.30
N GLY A 77 4.34 6.53 -8.50
CA GLY A 77 3.29 6.74 -9.45
C GLY A 77 2.73 8.08 -9.04
N VAL A 78 2.94 9.09 -9.85
CA VAL A 78 2.33 10.39 -9.61
C VAL A 78 0.85 10.09 -9.59
N ILE A 79 0.30 10.02 -8.37
CA ILE A 79 -1.15 9.91 -8.23
C ILE A 79 -1.62 11.22 -8.81
N LEU A 80 -2.23 11.18 -10.00
CA LEU A 80 -2.78 12.34 -10.66
C LEU A 80 -3.90 12.88 -9.77
N THR A 81 -3.55 13.81 -8.90
CA THR A 81 -4.49 14.52 -8.04
C THR A 81 -5.19 15.65 -8.79
N ASP A 82 -4.61 16.06 -9.92
CA ASP A 82 -5.11 17.10 -10.82
C ASP A 82 -5.90 16.53 -12.01
N ALA A 83 -6.98 15.85 -11.76
CA ALA A 83 -8.07 15.89 -12.72
C ALA A 83 -8.74 17.27 -12.55
N GLY A 84 -8.31 18.25 -13.35
CA GLY A 84 -8.64 19.67 -13.29
C GLY A 84 -9.78 20.04 -12.34
N ALA A 85 -9.60 21.12 -11.60
CA ALA A 85 -10.59 21.60 -10.64
C ALA A 85 -11.95 21.80 -11.35
N GLN A 86 -12.71 20.71 -11.52
CA GLN A 86 -14.11 20.82 -11.92
C GLN A 86 -14.81 21.50 -10.76
N LYS A 87 -15.21 22.74 -10.99
CA LYS A 87 -16.10 23.44 -10.09
C LYS A 87 -17.37 22.59 -10.01
N LEU A 88 -17.53 21.88 -8.92
CA LEU A 88 -18.73 21.10 -8.68
C LEU A 88 -19.88 22.11 -8.51
N ASP A 89 -20.89 22.00 -9.37
CA ASP A 89 -22.15 22.73 -9.21
C ASP A 89 -22.90 22.08 -8.03
N LEU A 90 -22.45 22.42 -6.83
CA LEU A 90 -23.11 21.98 -5.61
C LEU A 90 -24.32 22.87 -5.41
N GLN A 91 -25.46 22.28 -5.09
CA GLN A 91 -26.63 23.02 -4.59
C GLN A 91 -26.18 23.78 -3.34
N THR A 92 -25.81 25.03 -3.52
CA THR A 92 -25.29 25.93 -2.51
C THR A 92 -26.38 26.26 -1.49
N GLY A 93 -26.02 26.31 -0.24
CA GLY A 93 -26.90 26.65 0.89
C GLY A 93 -26.69 25.80 2.12
N GLN A 94 -25.81 24.79 2.07
CA GLN A 94 -25.45 24.00 3.23
C GLN A 94 -24.10 24.43 3.77
N VAL A 95 -24.06 24.78 5.03
CA VAL A 95 -22.82 25.14 5.77
C VAL A 95 -22.06 23.87 6.13
N GLY A 96 -20.72 23.91 6.10
CA GLY A 96 -19.86 22.85 6.58
C GLY A 96 -18.95 22.27 5.52
N LEU A 97 -18.29 21.16 5.84
CA LEU A 97 -17.34 20.49 4.98
C LEU A 97 -17.95 19.19 4.39
N ALA A 98 -17.49 18.81 3.22
CA ALA A 98 -17.80 17.53 2.61
C ALA A 98 -16.50 16.83 2.19
N ALA A 99 -16.39 15.55 2.45
CA ALA A 99 -15.29 14.73 1.96
C ALA A 99 -15.80 13.78 0.87
N ALA A 100 -15.08 13.71 -0.23
CA ALA A 100 -15.25 12.70 -1.28
C ALA A 100 -14.04 11.78 -1.27
N VAL A 101 -14.29 10.47 -1.16
CA VAL A 101 -13.22 9.47 -1.15
C VAL A 101 -13.39 8.55 -2.35
N ASP A 102 -12.38 8.53 -3.22
CA ASP A 102 -12.25 7.56 -4.29
C ASP A 102 -11.39 6.40 -3.80
N LEU A 103 -12.02 5.25 -3.65
CA LEU A 103 -11.41 4.02 -3.18
C LEU A 103 -11.05 3.12 -4.36
N GLY A 104 -9.94 3.42 -5.01
CA GLY A 104 -9.44 2.60 -6.12
C GLY A 104 -8.73 1.33 -5.65
N THR A 105 -8.56 0.38 -6.55
CA THR A 105 -7.82 -0.88 -6.28
C THR A 105 -6.37 -0.62 -5.88
N THR A 106 -5.73 0.35 -6.51
CA THR A 106 -4.31 0.68 -6.34
C THR A 106 -4.10 1.86 -5.41
N THR A 107 -4.94 2.90 -5.54
CA THR A 107 -4.79 4.17 -4.85
C THR A 107 -6.09 4.58 -4.17
N VAL A 108 -5.97 5.35 -3.10
CA VAL A 108 -7.08 6.01 -2.43
C VAL A 108 -6.84 7.50 -2.52
N VAL A 109 -7.84 8.25 -2.97
CA VAL A 109 -7.80 9.72 -3.05
C VAL A 109 -8.95 10.28 -2.25
N ALA A 110 -8.65 11.20 -1.31
CA ALA A 110 -9.64 11.93 -0.55
C ALA A 110 -9.59 13.41 -0.91
N ARG A 111 -10.74 14.02 -1.12
CA ARG A 111 -10.89 15.44 -1.40
C ARG A 111 -11.84 16.08 -0.42
N LEU A 112 -11.43 17.21 0.14
CA LEU A 112 -12.21 17.99 1.09
C LEU A 112 -12.76 19.24 0.38
N TYR A 113 -14.04 19.47 0.50
CA TYR A 113 -14.75 20.60 -0.12
C TYR A 113 -15.45 21.45 0.91
N ASP A 114 -15.48 22.77 0.65
CA ASP A 114 -16.40 23.69 1.32
C ASP A 114 -17.80 23.55 0.67
N ARG A 115 -18.78 23.20 1.49
CA ARG A 115 -20.17 23.02 0.99
C ARG A 115 -20.85 24.33 0.65
N ALA A 116 -20.39 25.45 1.18
CA ALA A 116 -21.02 26.75 0.92
C ALA A 116 -20.79 27.22 -0.53
N ASN A 117 -19.65 26.88 -1.12
CA ASN A 117 -19.24 27.40 -2.43
C ASN A 117 -18.69 26.35 -3.40
N GLY A 118 -18.59 25.07 -2.97
CA GLY A 118 -18.05 23.98 -3.77
C GLY A 118 -16.53 24.03 -3.96
N ALA A 119 -15.81 24.88 -3.23
CA ALA A 119 -14.36 24.99 -3.37
C ALA A 119 -13.65 23.74 -2.84
N LEU A 120 -12.69 23.24 -3.63
CA LEU A 120 -11.77 22.21 -3.17
C LEU A 120 -10.78 22.83 -2.19
N LEU A 121 -10.80 22.38 -0.95
CA LEU A 121 -9.93 22.87 0.12
C LEU A 121 -8.63 22.06 0.23
N HIS A 122 -8.73 20.75 0.09
CA HIS A 122 -7.57 19.86 0.25
C HIS A 122 -7.74 18.57 -0.56
N THR A 123 -6.60 18.01 -0.98
CA THR A 123 -6.54 16.68 -1.60
C THR A 123 -5.44 15.88 -0.91
N ALA A 124 -5.78 14.69 -0.47
CA ALA A 124 -4.84 13.70 0.04
C ALA A 124 -4.89 12.44 -0.83
N SER A 125 -3.77 11.81 -1.05
CA SER A 125 -3.71 10.57 -1.82
C SER A 125 -2.68 9.62 -1.24
N ALA A 126 -2.97 8.32 -1.30
CA ALA A 126 -2.08 7.28 -0.83
C ALA A 126 -2.29 5.98 -1.62
N TRP A 127 -1.32 5.08 -1.56
CA TRP A 127 -1.50 3.72 -2.03
C TRP A 127 -2.54 3.01 -1.17
N ASN A 128 -3.40 2.20 -1.81
CA ASN A 128 -4.42 1.46 -1.10
C ASN A 128 -3.79 0.48 -0.09
N ALA A 129 -4.06 0.68 1.21
CA ALA A 129 -3.53 -0.11 2.31
C ALA A 129 -3.93 -1.60 2.26
N GLN A 130 -4.88 -1.98 1.39
CA GLN A 130 -5.24 -3.36 1.15
C GLN A 130 -4.27 -4.09 0.19
N ALA A 131 -3.31 -3.41 -0.43
CA ALA A 131 -2.35 -4.01 -1.36
C ALA A 131 -1.59 -5.23 -0.78
N PRO A 132 -1.24 -5.29 0.52
CA PRO A 132 -0.63 -6.48 1.13
C PRO A 132 -1.48 -7.74 1.07
N TYR A 133 -2.80 -7.60 1.05
CA TYR A 133 -3.77 -8.71 1.03
C TYR A 133 -4.12 -9.18 -0.39
N GLY A 134 -3.82 -8.38 -1.40
CA GLY A 134 -3.97 -8.71 -2.80
C GLY A 134 -3.70 -7.50 -3.70
N ALA A 135 -2.96 -7.71 -4.79
CA ALA A 135 -2.62 -6.64 -5.74
C ALA A 135 -3.80 -6.22 -6.63
N ASP A 136 -4.81 -7.10 -6.75
CA ASP A 136 -6.01 -6.91 -7.55
C ASP A 136 -7.27 -7.33 -6.78
N VAL A 137 -8.43 -7.01 -7.32
CA VAL A 137 -9.72 -7.29 -6.69
C VAL A 137 -9.95 -8.79 -6.48
N ILE A 138 -9.56 -9.61 -7.44
CA ILE A 138 -9.78 -11.08 -7.36
C ILE A 138 -8.97 -11.70 -6.22
N SER A 139 -7.71 -11.27 -6.08
CA SER A 139 -6.85 -11.74 -4.99
C SER A 139 -7.35 -11.29 -3.61
N ARG A 140 -7.96 -10.10 -3.51
CA ARG A 140 -8.59 -9.61 -2.27
C ARG A 140 -9.86 -10.38 -1.94
N ILE A 141 -10.73 -10.64 -2.93
CA ILE A 141 -11.92 -11.48 -2.73
C ILE A 141 -11.52 -12.86 -2.22
N ARG A 142 -10.49 -13.48 -2.81
CA ARG A 142 -10.01 -14.78 -2.32
C ARG A 142 -9.52 -14.71 -0.88
N HIS A 143 -8.74 -13.67 -0.54
CA HIS A 143 -8.29 -13.47 0.83
C HIS A 143 -9.45 -13.30 1.80
N GLU A 144 -10.49 -12.58 1.40
CA GLU A 144 -11.72 -12.40 2.15
C GLU A 144 -12.44 -13.71 2.40
N THR A 145 -12.64 -14.50 1.34
CA THR A 145 -13.31 -15.83 1.43
C THR A 145 -12.54 -16.76 2.37
N GLU A 146 -11.21 -16.84 2.22
CA GLU A 146 -10.36 -17.65 3.10
C GLU A 146 -10.41 -17.16 4.56
N TRP A 147 -10.54 -15.85 4.79
CA TRP A 147 -10.69 -15.31 6.14
C TRP A 147 -12.06 -15.61 6.73
N GLU A 148 -13.15 -15.51 5.95
CA GLU A 148 -14.52 -15.83 6.39
C GLU A 148 -14.66 -17.29 6.81
N GLU A 149 -13.98 -18.21 6.13
CA GLU A 149 -13.96 -19.63 6.48
C GLU A 149 -13.34 -19.89 7.86
N HIS A 150 -12.38 -19.07 8.29
CA HIS A 150 -11.61 -19.27 9.53
C HIS A 150 -12.01 -18.29 10.66
N ARG A 151 -12.73 -17.25 10.39
CA ARG A 151 -13.27 -16.17 11.28
C ARG A 151 -12.50 -15.91 12.59
N ASN A 152 -11.22 -15.53 12.48
CA ASN A 152 -10.42 -15.17 13.63
C ASN A 152 -10.27 -13.64 13.74
N GLY A 153 -11.24 -12.97 14.33
CA GLY A 153 -11.19 -11.53 14.59
C GLY A 153 -11.80 -10.64 13.49
N PRO A 154 -11.57 -9.34 13.53
CA PRO A 154 -12.10 -8.39 12.55
C PRO A 154 -11.40 -8.51 11.20
N ASN A 155 -12.17 -8.29 10.14
CA ASN A 155 -11.71 -8.40 8.76
C ASN A 155 -10.49 -7.50 8.46
N PRO A 156 -9.36 -8.08 8.03
CA PRO A 156 -8.13 -7.32 7.83
C PRO A 156 -8.19 -6.31 6.68
N LEU A 157 -8.98 -6.59 5.63
CA LEU A 157 -9.18 -5.67 4.50
C LEU A 157 -9.97 -4.44 4.94
N GLN A 158 -11.03 -4.63 5.73
CA GLN A 158 -11.82 -3.53 6.29
C GLN A 158 -11.00 -2.71 7.27
N GLN A 159 -10.23 -3.34 8.16
CA GLN A 159 -9.36 -2.63 9.09
C GLN A 159 -8.29 -1.78 8.38
N ALA A 160 -7.66 -2.33 7.33
CA ALA A 160 -6.63 -1.62 6.59
C ALA A 160 -7.17 -0.33 5.98
N ILE A 161 -8.36 -0.38 5.36
CA ILE A 161 -8.95 0.79 4.71
C ILE A 161 -9.54 1.77 5.73
N ALA A 162 -10.20 1.28 6.79
CA ALA A 162 -10.73 2.14 7.84
C ALA A 162 -9.62 2.94 8.51
N LYS A 163 -8.50 2.29 8.85
CA LYS A 163 -7.33 2.96 9.42
C LYS A 163 -6.74 3.99 8.46
N GLN A 164 -6.68 3.69 7.17
CA GLN A 164 -6.14 4.60 6.15
C GLN A 164 -7.00 5.86 5.98
N ILE A 165 -8.34 5.72 6.00
CA ILE A 165 -9.26 6.86 5.84
C ILE A 165 -9.31 7.73 7.10
N SER A 166 -9.03 7.14 8.28
CA SER A 166 -9.07 7.84 9.58
C SER A 166 -7.74 8.53 9.94
N ALA A 167 -6.70 8.35 9.15
CA ALA A 167 -5.36 8.93 9.38
C ALA A 167 -5.21 10.30 8.74
#